data_6a4e94098babd0cfdc1b6e129b992fba
#
_entry.id   6a4e94098babd0cfdc1b6e129b992fba
#
_cell.length_a   1.000
_cell.length_b   1.000
_cell.length_c   1.000
_cell.angle_alpha   90.00
_cell.angle_beta   90.00
_cell.angle_gamma   90.00
#
_symmetry.space_group_name_H-M   'P 1'
#
loop_
_entity.id
_entity.type
_entity.pdbx_description
1 polymer ?
#
loop_
_entity_poly.entity_id
_entity_poly.type
_entity_poly.pdbx_seq_one_letter_code
_entity_poly.pdbx_strand_id
1 'polypeptide(L)'
;MQKVRAALGDDAMILSSRSIHEMEGVSAEIVAAPASAVNAFNLAMSWSESRATGPEPDPRIGPRLVALVGPPGAGKTLTAVKLALSKHAFGGQEVGFLTLDTYRVGAVDELHTYAELMGVPVEVVYGRRELEGAMHRLRGCDTVLIDTPGRTPDAAGRLGPWEELLELLRPHEVHLVLPAGIRLDVAAHQRSAMEDLGVTHLLPSKLDQVPGDTGLAELVEQVGLPARWVADGHEVPGDLRPAGPRVLTAMGRDAHGSSGVAGWRAVS
;
A
#
# COMPACT_ATOMS: atom_id res chain seq x y z
N MET A 1 13.78 6.82 30.35
CA MET A 1 12.60 5.94 30.51
C MET A 1 11.47 6.58 31.33
N GLN A 2 11.68 7.05 32.55
CA GLN A 2 10.61 7.62 33.39
C GLN A 2 9.87 8.79 32.72
N LYS A 3 10.58 9.74 32.09
CA LYS A 3 10.00 10.86 31.34
C LYS A 3 9.24 10.42 30.10
N VAL A 4 9.69 9.38 29.41
CA VAL A 4 9.03 8.84 28.21
C VAL A 4 7.72 8.17 28.60
N ARG A 5 7.71 7.35 29.65
CA ARG A 5 6.47 6.73 30.17
C ARG A 5 5.47 7.73 30.71
N ALA A 6 5.93 8.80 31.36
CA ALA A 6 5.04 9.86 31.84
C ALA A 6 4.34 10.61 30.71
N ALA A 7 4.95 10.68 29.52
CA ALA A 7 4.41 11.40 28.37
C ALA A 7 3.57 10.52 27.42
N LEU A 8 3.96 9.25 27.27
CA LEU A 8 3.42 8.32 26.25
C LEU A 8 2.69 7.09 26.83
N GLY A 9 2.61 6.99 28.17
CA GLY A 9 2.03 5.84 28.84
C GLY A 9 3.07 4.79 29.25
N ASP A 10 2.65 3.83 30.09
CA ASP A 10 3.53 2.78 30.63
C ASP A 10 3.98 1.77 29.56
N ASP A 11 3.26 1.67 28.47
CA ASP A 11 3.49 0.79 27.32
C ASP A 11 4.37 1.43 26.23
N ALA A 12 4.93 2.63 26.49
CA ALA A 12 5.78 3.32 25.54
C ALA A 12 7.07 2.54 25.23
N MET A 13 7.37 2.42 23.94
CA MET A 13 8.57 1.78 23.40
C MET A 13 9.54 2.80 22.81
N ILE A 14 10.85 2.59 23.04
CA ILE A 14 11.89 3.40 22.41
C ILE A 14 12.16 2.83 21.01
N LEU A 15 11.98 3.65 19.99
CA LEU A 15 12.23 3.30 18.58
C LEU A 15 13.68 3.56 18.19
N SER A 16 14.26 4.66 18.69
CA SER A 16 15.67 4.96 18.50
C SER A 16 16.21 5.86 19.61
N SER A 17 17.53 5.81 19.83
CA SER A 17 18.23 6.75 20.70
C SER A 17 19.58 7.09 20.08
N ARG A 18 19.96 8.37 20.09
CA ARG A 18 21.28 8.81 19.69
C ARG A 18 21.82 9.86 20.67
N SER A 19 23.11 9.79 20.93
CA SER A 19 23.81 10.83 21.72
C SER A 19 24.20 11.98 20.79
N ILE A 20 23.88 13.20 21.19
CA ILE A 20 24.27 14.43 20.51
C ILE A 20 25.31 15.13 21.39
N HIS A 21 26.49 15.36 20.82
CA HIS A 21 27.57 16.08 21.50
C HIS A 21 27.43 17.55 21.11
N GLU A 22 27.07 18.39 22.06
CA GLU A 22 27.01 19.85 21.93
C GLU A 22 28.15 20.50 22.71
N MET A 23 28.48 21.75 22.38
CA MET A 23 29.59 22.43 23.06
C MET A 23 29.40 22.60 24.58
N GLU A 24 28.21 22.42 25.10
CA GLU A 24 27.84 22.56 26.52
C GLU A 24 27.56 21.22 27.24
N GLY A 25 27.68 20.07 26.54
CA GLY A 25 27.45 18.77 27.17
C GLY A 25 27.01 17.68 26.21
N VAL A 26 26.68 16.51 26.75
CA VAL A 26 26.12 15.38 26.01
C VAL A 26 24.60 15.33 26.23
N SER A 27 23.83 15.50 25.18
CA SER A 27 22.39 15.31 25.20
C SER A 27 22.00 13.99 24.50
N ALA A 28 20.91 13.36 24.92
CA ALA A 28 20.40 12.19 24.27
C ALA A 28 19.06 12.54 23.58
N GLU A 29 18.99 12.29 22.28
CA GLU A 29 17.73 12.33 21.55
C GLU A 29 17.10 10.93 21.56
N ILE A 30 15.87 10.83 22.05
CA ILE A 30 15.12 9.57 22.14
C ILE A 30 13.84 9.74 21.32
N VAL A 31 13.63 8.84 20.39
CA VAL A 31 12.35 8.69 19.66
C VAL A 31 11.62 7.51 20.30
N ALA A 32 10.42 7.77 20.79
CA ALA A 32 9.59 6.76 21.43
C ALA A 32 8.13 6.89 20.97
N ALA A 33 7.38 5.80 21.00
CA ALA A 33 5.98 5.76 20.62
C ALA A 33 5.18 4.81 21.54
N PRO A 34 3.83 4.97 21.65
CA PRO A 34 2.97 3.97 22.27
C PRO A 34 3.09 2.61 21.58
N ALA A 35 2.84 1.51 22.28
CA ALA A 35 2.95 0.17 21.71
C ALA A 35 2.00 -0.03 20.50
N SER A 36 0.82 0.56 20.52
CA SER A 36 -0.11 0.56 19.39
C SER A 36 0.49 1.16 18.13
N ALA A 37 1.16 2.30 18.26
CA ALA A 37 1.81 2.97 17.14
C ALA A 37 3.04 2.18 16.63
N VAL A 38 3.71 1.40 17.48
CA VAL A 38 4.83 0.52 17.07
C VAL A 38 4.37 -0.58 16.12
N ASN A 39 3.19 -1.14 16.31
CA ASN A 39 2.64 -2.14 15.40
C ASN A 39 2.41 -1.58 14.00
N ALA A 40 1.78 -0.41 13.90
CA ALA A 40 1.59 0.28 12.61
C ALA A 40 2.92 0.59 11.94
N PHE A 41 3.90 1.07 12.71
CA PHE A 41 5.26 1.31 12.23
C PHE A 41 5.93 0.03 11.74
N ASN A 42 5.89 -1.05 12.51
CA ASN A 42 6.49 -2.33 12.12
C ASN A 42 5.82 -2.91 10.88
N LEU A 43 4.50 -2.80 10.74
CA LEU A 43 3.77 -3.18 9.52
C LEU A 43 4.19 -2.34 8.32
N ALA A 44 4.45 -1.04 8.50
CA ALA A 44 4.93 -0.17 7.44
C ALA A 44 6.43 -0.35 7.14
N MET A 45 7.25 -0.68 8.14
CA MET A 45 8.70 -0.84 8.02
C MET A 45 9.16 -2.26 7.69
N SER A 46 8.36 -3.29 7.97
CA SER A 46 8.69 -4.69 7.65
C SER A 46 9.03 -4.91 6.17
N TRP A 47 8.83 -3.91 5.34
CA TRP A 47 9.13 -3.86 3.93
C TRP A 47 10.30 -2.96 3.53
N SER A 48 10.75 -2.04 4.37
CA SER A 48 11.95 -1.24 4.04
C SER A 48 13.23 -2.09 4.10
N GLU A 49 13.21 -3.16 4.90
CA GLU A 49 14.32 -4.10 5.05
C GLU A 49 14.12 -5.38 4.22
N SER A 50 12.90 -5.73 3.90
CA SER A 50 12.57 -6.83 2.99
C SER A 50 12.53 -6.29 1.56
N ARG A 51 13.68 -6.27 0.89
CA ARG A 51 13.67 -6.45 -0.57
C ARG A 51 12.70 -7.58 -0.86
N ALA A 52 11.78 -7.37 -1.78
CA ALA A 52 10.77 -8.35 -2.19
C ALA A 52 11.21 -9.80 -1.93
N THR A 53 10.91 -10.32 -0.74
CA THR A 53 11.28 -11.68 -0.32
C THR A 53 10.17 -12.68 -0.65
N GLY A 54 9.45 -12.41 -1.72
CA GLY A 54 8.95 -13.52 -2.50
C GLY A 54 10.13 -14.02 -3.35
N PRO A 55 10.21 -15.31 -3.69
CA PRO A 55 11.18 -15.76 -4.66
C PRO A 55 11.10 -14.81 -5.85
N GLU A 56 12.28 -14.28 -6.28
CA GLU A 56 12.30 -13.53 -7.54
C GLU A 56 11.58 -14.39 -8.57
N PRO A 57 10.64 -13.82 -9.35
CA PRO A 57 9.93 -14.62 -10.34
C PRO A 57 11.00 -15.30 -11.18
N ASP A 58 11.00 -16.63 -11.19
CA ASP A 58 11.85 -17.35 -12.13
C ASP A 58 11.34 -16.99 -13.52
N PRO A 59 12.12 -16.29 -14.34
CA PRO A 59 11.66 -15.88 -15.68
C PRO A 59 11.24 -17.08 -16.54
N ARG A 60 11.55 -18.30 -16.11
CA ARG A 60 11.09 -19.54 -16.72
C ARG A 60 9.67 -19.92 -16.32
N ILE A 61 9.11 -19.31 -15.25
CA ILE A 61 7.77 -19.63 -14.70
C ILE A 61 6.73 -18.58 -15.14
N GLY A 62 7.16 -17.39 -15.58
CA GLY A 62 6.31 -16.29 -16.02
C GLY A 62 6.46 -15.03 -15.16
N PRO A 63 5.72 -13.96 -15.46
CA PRO A 63 5.81 -12.69 -14.78
C PRO A 63 5.33 -12.78 -13.32
N ARG A 64 5.85 -11.90 -12.46
CA ARG A 64 5.28 -11.64 -11.14
C ARG A 64 3.90 -10.97 -11.31
N LEU A 65 2.88 -11.49 -10.65
CA LEU A 65 1.53 -10.97 -10.70
C LEU A 65 1.23 -10.17 -9.43
N VAL A 66 0.83 -8.91 -9.59
CA VAL A 66 0.48 -8.01 -8.48
C VAL A 66 -0.91 -7.44 -8.74
N ALA A 67 -1.89 -7.81 -7.92
CA ALA A 67 -3.26 -7.37 -8.09
C ALA A 67 -3.61 -6.20 -7.16
N LEU A 68 -4.45 -5.30 -7.66
CA LEU A 68 -5.02 -4.21 -6.88
C LEU A 68 -6.53 -4.43 -6.74
N VAL A 69 -6.99 -4.61 -5.50
CA VAL A 69 -8.39 -4.80 -5.15
C VAL A 69 -8.86 -3.68 -4.21
N GLY A 70 -10.16 -3.48 -4.07
CA GLY A 70 -10.69 -2.44 -3.18
C GLY A 70 -12.01 -1.85 -3.67
N PRO A 71 -12.63 -0.99 -2.85
CA PRO A 71 -13.94 -0.43 -3.14
C PRO A 71 -13.94 0.47 -4.39
N PRO A 72 -15.13 0.82 -4.90
CA PRO A 72 -15.26 1.80 -5.97
C PRO A 72 -14.62 3.13 -5.58
N GLY A 73 -13.96 3.77 -6.54
CA GLY A 73 -13.33 5.07 -6.32
C GLY A 73 -12.07 5.07 -5.46
N ALA A 74 -11.53 3.91 -5.04
CA ALA A 74 -10.30 3.83 -4.25
C ALA A 74 -9.04 4.26 -5.02
N GLY A 75 -9.09 4.38 -6.35
CA GLY A 75 -7.96 4.81 -7.17
C GLY A 75 -7.06 3.66 -7.65
N LYS A 76 -7.59 2.45 -7.78
CA LYS A 76 -6.82 1.26 -8.19
C LYS A 76 -6.10 1.42 -9.52
N THR A 77 -6.84 1.79 -10.57
CA THR A 77 -6.28 1.99 -11.92
C THR A 77 -5.14 3.01 -11.91
N LEU A 78 -5.36 4.19 -11.32
CA LEU A 78 -4.31 5.22 -11.23
C LEU A 78 -3.14 4.78 -10.37
N THR A 79 -3.38 4.01 -9.32
CA THR A 79 -2.32 3.43 -8.47
C THR A 79 -1.50 2.39 -9.24
N ALA A 80 -2.13 1.55 -10.09
CA ALA A 80 -1.41 0.62 -10.97
C ALA A 80 -0.46 1.38 -11.90
N VAL A 81 -0.95 2.45 -12.53
CA VAL A 81 -0.14 3.30 -13.40
C VAL A 81 1.05 3.93 -12.64
N LYS A 82 0.82 4.44 -11.44
CA LYS A 82 1.89 5.01 -10.59
C LYS A 82 2.93 3.96 -10.20
N LEU A 83 2.49 2.76 -9.83
CA LEU A 83 3.37 1.64 -9.51
C LEU A 83 4.26 1.29 -10.70
N ALA A 84 3.67 1.17 -11.91
CA ALA A 84 4.41 0.85 -13.13
C ALA A 84 5.51 1.86 -13.47
N LEU A 85 5.24 3.14 -13.25
CA LEU A 85 6.20 4.23 -13.51
C LEU A 85 7.18 4.50 -12.37
N SER A 86 6.94 3.94 -11.20
CA SER A 86 7.77 4.20 -10.02
C SER A 86 9.09 3.45 -10.10
N LYS A 87 10.19 4.21 -10.19
CA LYS A 87 11.56 3.66 -10.13
C LYS A 87 11.84 2.90 -8.83
N HIS A 88 11.14 3.25 -7.75
CA HIS A 88 11.30 2.60 -6.45
C HIS A 88 10.51 1.30 -6.34
N ALA A 89 9.39 1.17 -7.08
CA ALA A 89 8.57 -0.03 -7.08
C ALA A 89 9.13 -1.10 -8.02
N PHE A 90 9.23 -0.76 -9.30
CA PHE A 90 9.59 -1.70 -10.36
C PHE A 90 10.66 -1.13 -11.32
N GLY A 91 11.51 -0.22 -10.84
CA GLY A 91 12.53 0.40 -11.67
C GLY A 91 13.48 -0.60 -12.32
N GLY A 92 13.55 -0.53 -13.66
CA GLY A 92 14.35 -1.44 -14.47
C GLY A 92 13.68 -2.77 -14.82
N GLN A 93 12.41 -2.98 -14.45
CA GLN A 93 11.61 -4.14 -14.84
C GLN A 93 10.72 -3.80 -16.04
N GLU A 94 10.50 -4.80 -16.89
CA GLU A 94 9.48 -4.75 -17.94
C GLU A 94 8.11 -5.00 -17.31
N VAL A 95 7.28 -3.94 -17.26
CA VAL A 95 5.96 -3.98 -16.64
C VAL A 95 4.88 -4.08 -17.70
N GLY A 96 3.84 -4.88 -17.44
CA GLY A 96 2.63 -4.94 -18.25
C GLY A 96 1.37 -4.79 -17.40
N PHE A 97 0.24 -4.51 -18.05
CA PHE A 97 -1.07 -4.44 -17.41
C PHE A 97 -1.96 -5.58 -17.86
N LEU A 98 -2.78 -6.07 -16.93
CA LEU A 98 -3.92 -6.92 -17.19
C LEU A 98 -5.14 -6.30 -16.49
N THR A 99 -6.20 -5.95 -17.22
CA THR A 99 -7.41 -5.44 -16.57
C THR A 99 -8.54 -6.44 -16.60
N LEU A 100 -9.19 -6.57 -15.45
CA LEU A 100 -10.46 -7.28 -15.25
C LEU A 100 -11.63 -6.28 -15.10
N ASP A 101 -11.35 -4.94 -15.08
CA ASP A 101 -12.37 -3.88 -14.96
C ASP A 101 -13.01 -3.59 -16.32
N THR A 102 -13.81 -4.53 -16.79
CA THR A 102 -14.58 -4.44 -18.02
C THR A 102 -16.00 -3.90 -17.80
N TYR A 103 -16.34 -3.55 -16.56
CA TYR A 103 -17.69 -3.11 -16.17
C TYR A 103 -17.83 -1.59 -16.13
N ARG A 104 -16.77 -0.88 -15.77
CA ARG A 104 -16.78 0.58 -15.67
C ARG A 104 -16.58 1.17 -17.07
N VAL A 105 -17.56 1.99 -17.52
CA VAL A 105 -17.46 2.68 -18.80
C VAL A 105 -16.17 3.52 -18.84
N GLY A 106 -15.37 3.34 -19.88
CA GLY A 106 -14.12 4.06 -20.07
C GLY A 106 -12.91 3.55 -19.27
N ALA A 107 -13.06 2.54 -18.38
CA ALA A 107 -11.94 2.02 -17.61
C ALA A 107 -10.86 1.41 -18.50
N VAL A 108 -11.27 0.64 -19.48
CA VAL A 108 -10.39 0.01 -20.47
C VAL A 108 -9.65 1.08 -21.28
N ASP A 109 -10.37 2.09 -21.78
CA ASP A 109 -9.81 3.18 -22.58
C ASP A 109 -8.83 4.03 -21.76
N GLU A 110 -9.15 4.28 -20.48
CA GLU A 110 -8.28 4.99 -19.55
C GLU A 110 -6.95 4.26 -19.39
N LEU A 111 -6.97 2.96 -19.08
CA LEU A 111 -5.75 2.17 -18.90
C LEU A 111 -4.96 2.01 -20.20
N HIS A 112 -5.64 1.83 -21.34
CA HIS A 112 -4.99 1.80 -22.65
C HIS A 112 -4.23 3.10 -22.95
N THR A 113 -4.86 4.25 -22.68
CA THR A 113 -4.20 5.55 -22.86
C THR A 113 -2.91 5.66 -22.07
N TYR A 114 -2.91 5.26 -20.80
CA TYR A 114 -1.69 5.23 -20.00
C TYR A 114 -0.66 4.23 -20.54
N ALA A 115 -1.10 3.03 -20.90
CA ALA A 115 -0.21 2.00 -21.42
C ALA A 115 0.48 2.43 -22.73
N GLU A 116 -0.25 3.07 -23.63
CA GLU A 116 0.29 3.63 -24.87
C GLU A 116 1.35 4.73 -24.61
N LEU A 117 1.03 5.66 -23.68
CA LEU A 117 1.96 6.73 -23.30
C LEU A 117 3.24 6.19 -22.66
N MET A 118 3.15 5.06 -21.97
CA MET A 118 4.28 4.40 -21.30
C MET A 118 5.02 3.43 -22.22
N GLY A 119 4.43 3.02 -23.34
CA GLY A 119 4.98 2.00 -24.24
C GLY A 119 4.97 0.59 -23.61
N VAL A 120 4.01 0.29 -22.72
CA VAL A 120 3.88 -1.00 -22.04
C VAL A 120 2.69 -1.80 -22.57
N PRO A 121 2.76 -3.15 -22.57
CA PRO A 121 1.64 -3.97 -23.02
C PRO A 121 0.47 -3.91 -22.04
N VAL A 122 -0.75 -3.94 -22.57
CA VAL A 122 -1.98 -4.05 -21.79
C VAL A 122 -2.88 -5.10 -22.40
N GLU A 123 -3.46 -5.94 -21.54
CA GLU A 123 -4.40 -6.99 -21.90
C GLU A 123 -5.70 -6.82 -21.15
N VAL A 124 -6.81 -7.02 -21.85
CA VAL A 124 -8.18 -6.98 -21.30
C VAL A 124 -8.73 -8.40 -21.26
N VAL A 125 -9.25 -8.82 -20.11
CA VAL A 125 -9.81 -10.15 -19.93
C VAL A 125 -11.28 -10.03 -19.52
N TYR A 126 -12.17 -10.44 -20.40
CA TYR A 126 -13.62 -10.48 -20.17
C TYR A 126 -14.08 -11.80 -19.55
N GLY A 127 -13.29 -12.87 -19.69
CA GLY A 127 -13.64 -14.17 -19.19
C GLY A 127 -12.52 -15.20 -19.27
N ARG A 128 -12.77 -16.35 -18.66
CA ARG A 128 -11.78 -17.43 -18.47
C ARG A 128 -11.10 -17.85 -19.78
N ARG A 129 -11.81 -17.86 -20.89
CA ARG A 129 -11.27 -18.33 -22.20
C ARG A 129 -10.15 -17.45 -22.74
N GLU A 130 -10.12 -16.19 -22.33
CA GLU A 130 -9.14 -15.20 -22.81
C GLU A 130 -7.89 -15.15 -21.95
N LEU A 131 -7.97 -15.67 -20.70
CA LEU A 131 -6.94 -15.53 -19.68
C LEU A 131 -5.59 -16.10 -20.10
N GLU A 132 -5.59 -17.32 -20.64
CA GLU A 132 -4.36 -17.99 -21.12
C GLU A 132 -3.70 -17.21 -22.25
N GLY A 133 -4.48 -16.73 -23.22
CA GLY A 133 -3.97 -15.93 -24.33
C GLY A 133 -3.39 -14.58 -23.85
N ALA A 134 -4.06 -13.91 -22.92
CA ALA A 134 -3.58 -12.67 -22.34
C ALA A 134 -2.25 -12.88 -21.59
N MET A 135 -2.18 -13.89 -20.74
CA MET A 135 -0.94 -14.24 -20.02
C MET A 135 0.20 -14.62 -20.96
N HIS A 136 -0.10 -15.31 -22.07
CA HIS A 136 0.90 -15.63 -23.07
C HIS A 136 1.49 -14.37 -23.74
N ARG A 137 0.66 -13.35 -24.01
CA ARG A 137 1.12 -12.08 -24.58
C ARG A 137 1.94 -11.26 -23.59
N LEU A 138 1.64 -11.36 -22.30
CA LEU A 138 2.37 -10.68 -21.21
C LEU A 138 3.61 -11.45 -20.69
N ARG A 139 3.92 -12.61 -21.25
CA ARG A 139 5.04 -13.47 -20.78
C ARG A 139 6.42 -12.81 -20.83
N GLY A 140 6.58 -11.76 -21.64
CA GLY A 140 7.82 -11.00 -21.75
C GLY A 140 8.00 -9.95 -20.67
N CYS A 141 6.99 -9.71 -19.84
CA CYS A 141 7.09 -8.80 -18.71
C CYS A 141 7.72 -9.49 -17.50
N ASP A 142 8.45 -8.74 -16.70
CA ASP A 142 8.92 -9.19 -15.37
C ASP A 142 7.79 -9.12 -14.35
N THR A 143 6.95 -8.06 -14.44
CA THR A 143 5.80 -7.84 -13.55
C THR A 143 4.56 -7.50 -14.36
N VAL A 144 3.42 -8.09 -13.98
CA VAL A 144 2.09 -7.73 -14.49
C VAL A 144 1.24 -7.18 -13.37
N LEU A 145 0.77 -5.95 -13.54
CA LEU A 145 -0.15 -5.28 -12.65
C LEU A 145 -1.58 -5.59 -13.08
N ILE A 146 -2.36 -6.18 -12.17
CA ILE A 146 -3.74 -6.58 -12.41
C ILE A 146 -4.67 -5.52 -11.83
N ASP A 147 -5.36 -4.77 -12.70
CA ASP A 147 -6.41 -3.84 -12.32
C ASP A 147 -7.75 -4.56 -12.22
N THR A 148 -8.48 -4.36 -11.12
CA THR A 148 -9.75 -5.03 -10.86
C THR A 148 -10.91 -4.05 -10.74
N PRO A 149 -12.16 -4.49 -10.99
CA PRO A 149 -13.33 -3.66 -10.75
C PRO A 149 -13.40 -3.18 -9.29
N GLY A 150 -13.82 -1.93 -9.10
CA GLY A 150 -14.22 -1.44 -7.77
C GLY A 150 -15.59 -2.01 -7.42
N ARG A 151 -15.65 -2.93 -6.48
CA ARG A 151 -16.90 -3.55 -6.05
C ARG A 151 -16.99 -3.59 -4.53
N THR A 152 -18.23 -3.49 -4.04
CA THR A 152 -18.62 -3.87 -2.69
C THR A 152 -19.34 -5.20 -2.79
N PRO A 153 -19.21 -6.09 -1.79
CA PRO A 153 -19.92 -7.36 -1.77
C PRO A 153 -21.42 -7.19 -1.92
N ASP A 154 -22.07 -8.09 -2.66
CA ASP A 154 -23.51 -8.21 -2.70
C ASP A 154 -24.07 -8.86 -1.39
N ALA A 155 -25.37 -9.04 -1.30
CA ALA A 155 -26.00 -9.66 -0.13
C ALA A 155 -25.54 -11.10 0.16
N ALA A 156 -24.91 -11.76 -0.80
CA ALA A 156 -24.32 -13.09 -0.67
C ALA A 156 -22.79 -13.05 -0.43
N GLY A 157 -22.23 -11.87 -0.25
CA GLY A 157 -20.79 -11.65 -0.04
C GLY A 157 -19.95 -11.70 -1.31
N ARG A 158 -20.54 -11.72 -2.52
CA ARG A 158 -19.83 -11.86 -3.78
C ARG A 158 -19.49 -10.49 -4.36
N LEU A 159 -18.29 -10.38 -4.91
CA LEU A 159 -17.81 -9.17 -5.57
C LEU A 159 -18.08 -9.18 -7.10
N GLY A 160 -18.26 -10.36 -7.67
CA GLY A 160 -18.62 -10.53 -9.08
C GLY A 160 -17.80 -11.59 -9.81
N PRO A 161 -18.09 -11.83 -11.11
CA PRO A 161 -17.44 -12.92 -11.88
C PRO A 161 -15.92 -12.79 -12.04
N TRP A 162 -15.36 -11.60 -11.83
CA TRP A 162 -13.92 -11.37 -11.92
C TRP A 162 -13.13 -12.03 -10.77
N GLU A 163 -13.78 -12.39 -9.65
CA GLU A 163 -13.18 -13.13 -8.54
C GLU A 163 -12.60 -14.47 -9.02
N GLU A 164 -13.36 -15.22 -9.81
CA GLU A 164 -12.90 -16.50 -10.38
C GLU A 164 -11.67 -16.29 -11.25
N LEU A 165 -11.60 -15.19 -12.02
CA LEU A 165 -10.44 -14.87 -12.85
C LEU A 165 -9.21 -14.55 -12.00
N LEU A 166 -9.39 -13.80 -10.92
CA LEU A 166 -8.31 -13.49 -10.00
C LEU A 166 -7.79 -14.73 -9.27
N GLU A 167 -8.69 -15.63 -8.85
CA GLU A 167 -8.36 -16.91 -8.24
C GLU A 167 -7.53 -17.80 -9.20
N LEU A 168 -7.91 -17.84 -10.48
CA LEU A 168 -7.17 -18.59 -11.51
C LEU A 168 -5.78 -18.00 -11.78
N LEU A 169 -5.63 -16.69 -11.72
CA LEU A 169 -4.36 -16.00 -11.90
C LEU A 169 -3.37 -16.25 -10.75
N ARG A 170 -3.87 -16.49 -9.54
CA ARG A 170 -3.06 -16.70 -8.32
C ARG A 170 -1.98 -15.63 -8.15
N PRO A 171 -2.34 -14.35 -7.97
CA PRO A 171 -1.36 -13.28 -7.82
C PRO A 171 -0.37 -13.55 -6.69
N HIS A 172 0.88 -13.15 -6.88
CA HIS A 172 1.92 -13.22 -5.85
C HIS A 172 1.68 -12.21 -4.72
N GLU A 173 1.09 -11.06 -5.08
CA GLU A 173 0.67 -10.03 -4.14
C GLU A 173 -0.73 -9.53 -4.51
N VAL A 174 -1.55 -9.30 -3.49
CA VAL A 174 -2.85 -8.66 -3.63
C VAL A 174 -2.90 -7.46 -2.70
N HIS A 175 -2.92 -6.26 -3.28
CA HIS A 175 -2.93 -5.01 -2.56
C HIS A 175 -4.36 -4.50 -2.39
N LEU A 176 -4.81 -4.40 -1.14
CA LEU A 176 -6.06 -3.76 -0.78
C LEU A 176 -5.88 -2.24 -0.81
N VAL A 177 -6.41 -1.59 -1.84
CA VAL A 177 -6.35 -0.14 -2.00
C VAL A 177 -7.52 0.49 -1.24
N LEU A 178 -7.23 1.29 -0.22
CA LEU A 178 -8.23 2.00 0.58
C LEU A 178 -7.92 3.49 0.64
N PRO A 179 -8.93 4.38 0.48
CA PRO A 179 -8.75 5.81 0.74
C PRO A 179 -8.31 6.05 2.18
N ALA A 180 -7.28 6.88 2.40
CA ALA A 180 -6.76 7.16 3.75
C ALA A 180 -7.78 7.78 4.70
N GLY A 181 -8.76 8.55 4.17
CA GLY A 181 -9.84 9.14 4.95
C GLY A 181 -11.04 8.21 5.20
N ILE A 182 -10.91 6.90 4.94
CA ILE A 182 -11.98 5.92 5.21
C ILE A 182 -12.20 5.76 6.72
N ARG A 183 -13.45 5.58 7.14
CA ARG A 183 -13.72 5.22 8.53
C ARG A 183 -13.13 3.86 8.87
N LEU A 184 -12.57 3.71 10.07
CA LEU A 184 -11.87 2.48 10.48
C LEU A 184 -12.78 1.25 10.49
N ASP A 185 -14.05 1.39 10.91
CA ASP A 185 -15.03 0.30 10.86
C ASP A 185 -15.35 -0.14 9.43
N VAL A 186 -15.40 0.80 8.48
CA VAL A 186 -15.57 0.50 7.05
C VAL A 186 -14.31 -0.15 6.49
N ALA A 187 -13.12 0.30 6.89
CA ALA A 187 -11.86 -0.32 6.46
C ALA A 187 -11.75 -1.78 6.92
N ALA A 188 -12.10 -2.05 8.18
CA ALA A 188 -12.17 -3.42 8.71
C ALA A 188 -13.17 -4.29 7.94
N HIS A 189 -14.36 -3.75 7.63
CA HIS A 189 -15.35 -4.45 6.81
C HIS A 189 -14.81 -4.74 5.40
N GLN A 190 -14.18 -3.78 4.74
CA GLN A 190 -13.58 -3.99 3.41
C GLN A 190 -12.48 -5.04 3.45
N ARG A 191 -11.64 -5.04 4.50
CA ARG A 191 -10.60 -6.06 4.70
C ARG A 191 -11.20 -7.46 4.80
N SER A 192 -12.24 -7.63 5.63
CA SER A 192 -12.94 -8.90 5.79
C SER A 192 -13.64 -9.35 4.51
N ALA A 193 -14.32 -8.43 3.84
CA ALA A 193 -15.06 -8.71 2.60
C ALA A 193 -14.17 -9.13 1.42
N MET A 194 -12.87 -8.80 1.47
CA MET A 194 -11.90 -9.15 0.43
C MET A 194 -10.87 -10.19 0.90
N GLU A 195 -11.13 -10.84 2.04
CA GLU A 195 -10.20 -11.82 2.61
C GLU A 195 -9.99 -13.02 1.68
N ASP A 196 -11.06 -13.52 1.07
CA ASP A 196 -11.04 -14.67 0.16
C ASP A 196 -10.26 -14.39 -1.14
N LEU A 197 -10.02 -13.11 -1.48
CA LEU A 197 -9.16 -12.73 -2.59
C LEU A 197 -7.66 -12.90 -2.29
N GLY A 198 -7.31 -13.32 -1.06
CA GLY A 198 -5.93 -13.51 -0.64
C GLY A 198 -5.14 -12.21 -0.47
N VAL A 199 -5.79 -11.16 0.07
CA VAL A 199 -5.12 -9.86 0.29
C VAL A 199 -3.89 -10.00 1.18
N THR A 200 -2.75 -9.50 0.69
CA THR A 200 -1.44 -9.60 1.32
C THR A 200 -0.92 -8.26 1.84
N HIS A 201 -1.37 -7.15 1.26
CA HIS A 201 -0.86 -5.81 1.53
C HIS A 201 -1.99 -4.79 1.62
N LEU A 202 -1.76 -3.73 2.39
CA LEU A 202 -2.55 -2.49 2.34
C LEU A 202 -1.83 -1.46 1.46
N LEU A 203 -2.59 -0.74 0.64
CA LEU A 203 -2.12 0.43 -0.08
C LEU A 203 -3.06 1.61 0.22
N PRO A 204 -2.73 2.47 1.20
CA PRO A 204 -3.46 3.70 1.45
C PRO A 204 -3.38 4.63 0.24
N SER A 205 -4.51 5.15 -0.18
CA SER A 205 -4.62 6.07 -1.32
C SER A 205 -5.27 7.39 -0.90
N LYS A 206 -5.17 8.40 -1.77
CA LYS A 206 -5.79 9.71 -1.58
C LYS A 206 -5.35 10.41 -0.28
N LEU A 207 -4.08 10.25 0.08
CA LEU A 207 -3.52 10.89 1.26
C LEU A 207 -3.57 12.41 1.17
N ASP A 208 -3.53 12.96 -0.04
CA ASP A 208 -3.72 14.39 -0.34
C ASP A 208 -5.04 14.97 0.18
N GLN A 209 -6.06 14.13 0.38
CA GLN A 209 -7.36 14.53 0.91
C GLN A 209 -7.41 14.51 2.44
N VAL A 210 -6.35 14.04 3.11
CA VAL A 210 -6.30 13.92 4.58
C VAL A 210 -5.26 14.88 5.15
N PRO A 211 -5.69 15.96 5.81
CA PRO A 211 -4.77 16.96 6.36
C PRO A 211 -3.79 16.31 7.35
N GLY A 212 -2.50 16.45 7.08
CA GLY A 212 -1.44 16.00 7.97
C GLY A 212 -1.34 14.48 8.13
N ASP A 213 -1.90 13.69 7.20
CA ASP A 213 -1.93 12.22 7.25
C ASP A 213 -2.64 11.67 8.51
N THR A 214 -3.54 12.46 9.11
CA THR A 214 -4.29 12.07 10.32
C THR A 214 -5.04 10.76 10.09
N GLY A 215 -4.91 9.81 11.02
CA GLY A 215 -5.57 8.50 10.94
C GLY A 215 -4.85 7.47 10.06
N LEU A 216 -3.72 7.80 9.42
CA LEU A 216 -2.99 6.84 8.58
C LEU A 216 -2.41 5.68 9.41
N ALA A 217 -1.87 5.99 10.58
CA ALA A 217 -1.30 4.97 11.47
C ALA A 217 -2.39 4.02 11.99
N GLU A 218 -3.53 4.57 12.42
CA GLU A 218 -4.70 3.81 12.87
C GLU A 218 -5.30 2.96 11.75
N LEU A 219 -5.33 3.47 10.51
CA LEU A 219 -5.78 2.70 9.36
C LEU A 219 -4.89 1.47 9.12
N VAL A 220 -3.56 1.65 9.15
CA VAL A 220 -2.60 0.55 8.97
C VAL A 220 -2.74 -0.48 10.09
N GLU A 221 -2.89 -0.03 11.33
CA GLU A 221 -3.09 -0.89 12.49
C GLU A 221 -4.43 -1.65 12.41
N GLN A 222 -5.53 -0.94 12.10
CA GLN A 222 -6.86 -1.53 12.00
C GLN A 222 -6.97 -2.60 10.92
N VAL A 223 -6.35 -2.38 9.78
CA VAL A 223 -6.35 -3.33 8.66
C VAL A 223 -5.41 -4.51 8.94
N GLY A 224 -4.31 -4.29 9.68
CA GLY A 224 -3.37 -5.33 10.09
C GLY A 224 -2.58 -5.96 8.94
N LEU A 225 -2.45 -5.27 7.82
CA LEU A 225 -1.67 -5.70 6.66
C LEU A 225 -0.45 -4.80 6.47
N PRO A 226 0.69 -5.35 6.02
CA PRO A 226 1.86 -4.54 5.69
C PRO A 226 1.51 -3.52 4.60
N ALA A 227 1.92 -2.26 4.80
CA ALA A 227 1.77 -1.18 3.84
C ALA A 227 3.14 -0.85 3.22
N ARG A 228 3.29 -1.15 1.93
CA ARG A 228 4.55 -0.87 1.22
C ARG A 228 4.57 0.52 0.59
N TRP A 229 3.45 0.92 0.02
CA TRP A 229 3.27 2.18 -0.72
C TRP A 229 2.07 2.95 -0.20
N VAL A 230 2.12 4.27 -0.39
CA VAL A 230 0.98 5.18 -0.26
C VAL A 230 0.85 6.01 -1.52
N ALA A 231 -0.39 6.30 -1.94
CA ALA A 231 -0.68 7.23 -3.02
C ALA A 231 -1.22 8.53 -2.42
N ASP A 232 -0.51 9.63 -2.65
CA ASP A 232 -0.72 10.92 -1.97
C ASP A 232 -1.10 12.08 -2.90
N GLY A 233 -1.70 11.80 -4.06
CA GLY A 233 -2.19 12.83 -4.98
C GLY A 233 -2.61 12.29 -6.34
N HIS A 234 -2.63 13.16 -7.34
CA HIS A 234 -3.05 12.84 -8.71
C HIS A 234 -1.89 12.78 -9.71
N GLU A 235 -0.70 13.27 -9.34
CA GLU A 235 0.44 13.30 -10.24
C GLU A 235 1.01 11.90 -10.47
N VAL A 236 1.29 11.60 -11.73
CA VAL A 236 1.87 10.33 -12.18
C VAL A 236 3.27 10.62 -12.72
N PRO A 237 4.30 9.97 -12.23
CA PRO A 237 4.40 9.00 -11.14
C PRO A 237 4.61 9.61 -9.75
N GLY A 238 4.67 10.95 -9.65
CA GLY A 238 5.18 11.71 -8.50
C GLY A 238 4.53 11.39 -7.16
N ASP A 239 3.24 11.05 -7.16
CA ASP A 239 2.44 10.85 -5.95
C ASP A 239 2.30 9.37 -5.56
N LEU A 240 3.38 8.62 -5.65
CA LEU A 240 3.53 7.29 -5.04
C LEU A 240 4.79 7.30 -4.18
N ARG A 241 4.64 6.99 -2.90
CA ARG A 241 5.76 7.06 -1.94
C ARG A 241 5.83 5.80 -1.08
N PRO A 242 7.02 5.48 -0.53
CA PRO A 242 7.13 4.45 0.50
C PRO A 242 6.25 4.78 1.71
N ALA A 243 5.52 3.78 2.23
CA ALA A 243 4.57 3.96 3.33
C ALA A 243 5.27 4.29 4.66
N GLY A 244 6.40 3.65 4.96
CA GLY A 244 7.09 3.78 6.25
C GLY A 244 7.33 5.22 6.70
N PRO A 245 7.98 6.10 5.91
CA PRO A 245 8.21 7.49 6.28
C PRO A 245 6.91 8.28 6.51
N ARG A 246 5.83 7.98 5.77
CA ARG A 246 4.54 8.67 5.91
C ARG A 246 3.83 8.24 7.18
N VAL A 247 3.82 6.94 7.49
CA VAL A 247 3.25 6.42 8.75
C VAL A 247 3.99 7.00 9.95
N LEU A 248 5.34 7.06 9.92
CA LEU A 248 6.11 7.72 10.96
C LEU A 248 5.76 9.19 11.15
N THR A 249 5.57 9.91 10.05
CA THR A 249 5.18 11.33 10.10
C THR A 249 3.78 11.50 10.69
N ALA A 250 2.83 10.63 10.32
CA ALA A 250 1.49 10.61 10.89
C ALA A 250 1.53 10.37 12.39
N MET A 251 2.24 9.35 12.84
CA MET A 251 2.44 9.05 14.26
C MET A 251 3.05 10.24 15.03
N GLY A 252 4.00 10.98 14.43
CA GLY A 252 4.63 12.15 15.06
C GLY A 252 3.71 13.36 15.17
N ARG A 253 2.71 13.49 14.29
CA ARG A 253 1.74 14.62 14.30
C ARG A 253 0.56 14.37 15.24
N ASP A 254 0.08 13.16 15.34
CA ASP A 254 -0.91 12.74 16.31
C ASP A 254 -0.39 12.93 17.74
N ALA A 255 0.94 12.91 17.91
CA ALA A 255 1.66 13.24 19.13
C ALA A 255 1.57 14.70 19.58
N HIS A 256 1.38 15.62 18.66
CA HIS A 256 1.28 17.06 18.98
C HIS A 256 -0.17 17.53 19.17
N GLY A 257 -1.15 16.71 18.76
CA GLY A 257 -2.58 16.99 18.87
C GLY A 257 -3.28 16.30 20.06
N SER A 258 -2.81 15.16 20.48
CA SER A 258 -3.09 14.42 21.72
C SER A 258 -2.13 13.23 21.83
N SER A 259 -1.01 13.42 22.54
CA SER A 259 -0.04 12.42 23.03
C SER A 259 0.39 11.31 22.04
N GLY A 260 1.35 11.55 21.19
CA GLY A 260 2.01 10.62 20.30
C GLY A 260 3.55 10.76 20.36
N VAL A 261 4.31 10.64 19.30
CA VAL A 261 5.79 10.59 19.32
C VAL A 261 6.43 11.87 19.90
N ALA A 262 7.00 11.82 21.07
CA ALA A 262 7.72 12.94 21.67
C ALA A 262 9.23 12.79 21.40
N GLY A 263 9.80 13.74 20.69
CA GLY A 263 11.24 13.95 20.67
C GLY A 263 11.67 14.66 21.97
N TRP A 264 12.42 13.99 22.83
CA TRP A 264 12.93 14.57 24.07
C TRP A 264 14.41 14.85 23.94
N ARG A 265 14.79 16.10 24.19
CA ARG A 265 16.18 16.43 24.52
C ARG A 265 16.33 16.45 26.04
N ALA A 266 17.10 15.53 26.58
CA ALA A 266 17.53 15.58 27.97
C ALA A 266 18.90 16.24 28.01
N VAL A 267 19.00 17.41 28.62
CA VAL A 267 20.27 18.05 28.99
C VAL A 267 20.58 17.54 30.39
N SER A 268 21.76 16.97 30.57
CA SER A 268 22.30 16.53 31.86
C SER A 268 22.87 17.72 32.65
#